data_3a93e991f77277d60687cafd637de859
#
_entry.id   3a93e991f77277d60687cafd637de859
#
_cell.length_a   1.000
_cell.length_b   1.000
_cell.length_c   1.000
_cell.angle_alpha   90.00
_cell.angle_beta   90.00
_cell.angle_gamma   90.00
#
_symmetry.space_group_name_H-M   'P 1'
#
loop_
_entity.id
_entity.type
_entity.pdbx_description
1 polymer ?
#
loop_
_entity_poly.entity_id
_entity_poly.type
_entity_poly.pdbx_seq_one_letter_code
_entity_poly.pdbx_strand_id
1 'polypeptide(L)'
;MVEEGSVPVSFDLMQNYPNPFNPTTTISFAVPEAGHVSVGIYDITGRLVSSLVDQNMAPGSYDVTWDGTDLTGAHVSAGMYIYSLQAEGVTLTRKMVLMK
;
A
#
# COMPACT_ATOMS: atom_id res chain seq x y z
N MET A 1 25.73 -3.69 -9.64
CA MET A 1 24.86 -4.52 -10.47
C MET A 1 23.71 -5.05 -9.63
N VAL A 2 22.52 -4.92 -10.14
CA VAL A 2 21.36 -5.49 -9.48
C VAL A 2 21.21 -6.92 -9.95
N GLU A 3 21.13 -7.84 -9.02
CA GLU A 3 20.91 -9.21 -9.35
C GLU A 3 19.42 -9.49 -9.38
N GLU A 4 19.01 -10.27 -10.35
CA GLU A 4 17.64 -10.70 -10.46
C GLU A 4 17.28 -11.49 -9.20
N GLY A 5 16.16 -11.14 -8.58
CA GLY A 5 15.75 -11.81 -7.37
C GLY A 5 16.43 -11.32 -6.11
N SER A 6 17.16 -10.20 -6.19
CA SER A 6 17.79 -9.60 -5.02
C SER A 6 16.77 -9.28 -3.95
N VAL A 7 17.12 -9.53 -2.69
CA VAL A 7 16.30 -9.19 -1.54
C VAL A 7 16.48 -7.70 -1.22
N PRO A 8 15.38 -6.96 -1.01
CA PRO A 8 15.51 -5.57 -0.58
C PRO A 8 16.29 -5.45 0.73
N VAL A 9 17.00 -4.35 0.90
CA VAL A 9 17.81 -4.12 2.10
C VAL A 9 17.02 -3.44 3.22
N SER A 10 15.86 -2.89 2.90
CA SER A 10 15.01 -2.23 3.90
C SER A 10 13.56 -2.26 3.43
N PHE A 11 12.64 -2.04 4.37
CA PHE A 11 11.26 -1.81 4.01
C PHE A 11 11.17 -0.51 3.21
N ASP A 12 10.30 -0.50 2.20
CA ASP A 12 10.07 0.69 1.40
C ASP A 12 8.62 0.69 0.95
N LEU A 13 8.08 1.88 0.77
CA LEU A 13 6.71 2.08 0.32
C LEU A 13 6.74 3.17 -0.74
N MET A 14 6.50 2.78 -1.99
CA MET A 14 6.61 3.68 -3.11
C MET A 14 5.33 4.51 -3.28
N GLN A 15 5.46 5.63 -3.97
CA GLN A 15 4.31 6.43 -4.35
C GLN A 15 3.44 5.61 -5.29
N ASN A 16 2.14 5.59 -5.05
CA ASN A 16 1.20 4.86 -5.89
C ASN A 16 1.21 5.42 -7.31
N TYR A 17 0.93 4.57 -8.28
CA TYR A 17 0.90 4.99 -9.68
C TYR A 17 -0.30 4.34 -10.36
N PRO A 18 -1.10 5.11 -11.10
CA PRO A 18 -1.05 6.56 -11.25
C PRO A 18 -1.46 7.31 -9.97
N ASN A 19 -1.05 8.56 -9.87
CA ASN A 19 -1.44 9.45 -8.78
C ASN A 19 -1.45 10.89 -9.31
N PRO A 20 -2.60 11.59 -9.39
CA PRO A 20 -3.93 11.11 -9.00
C PRO A 20 -4.40 9.92 -9.82
N PHE A 21 -5.37 9.19 -9.30
CA PHE A 21 -5.85 7.98 -9.96
C PHE A 21 -7.37 7.97 -10.09
N ASN A 22 -7.86 7.14 -11.04
CA ASN A 22 -9.29 7.02 -11.31
C ASN A 22 -9.56 5.74 -12.07
N PRO A 23 -10.22 4.77 -11.51
CA PRO A 23 -10.46 4.56 -10.08
C PRO A 23 -9.40 3.68 -9.44
N THR A 24 -8.41 3.20 -10.20
CA THR A 24 -7.49 2.15 -9.78
C THR A 24 -6.06 2.67 -9.73
N THR A 25 -5.33 2.25 -8.73
CA THR A 25 -3.92 2.59 -8.58
C THR A 25 -3.15 1.39 -8.05
N THR A 26 -1.86 1.35 -8.33
CA THR A 26 -0.96 0.30 -7.86
C THR A 26 -0.02 0.87 -6.82
N ILE A 27 0.13 0.14 -5.72
CA ILE A 27 1.05 0.47 -4.63
C ILE A 27 2.13 -0.60 -4.63
N SER A 28 3.38 -0.16 -4.72
CA SER A 28 4.53 -1.07 -4.69
C SER A 28 5.25 -0.91 -3.38
N PHE A 29 5.73 -2.02 -2.82
CA PHE A 29 6.45 -1.98 -1.57
C PHE A 29 7.50 -3.09 -1.51
N ALA A 30 8.45 -2.95 -0.60
CA ALA A 30 9.57 -3.86 -0.45
C ALA A 30 9.62 -4.40 0.97
N VAL A 31 9.91 -5.70 1.09
CA VAL A 31 10.02 -6.41 2.36
C VAL A 31 11.42 -7.03 2.43
N PRO A 32 12.25 -6.63 3.41
CA PRO A 32 13.63 -7.13 3.48
C PRO A 32 13.77 -8.48 4.17
N GLU A 33 12.83 -8.84 5.03
CA GLU A 33 12.88 -10.12 5.74
C GLU A 33 11.48 -10.64 5.97
N ALA A 34 11.36 -11.95 6.12
CA ALA A 34 10.08 -12.60 6.31
C ALA A 34 9.41 -12.12 7.59
N GLY A 35 8.10 -11.94 7.53
CA GLY A 35 7.31 -11.54 8.68
C GLY A 35 5.93 -11.08 8.28
N HIS A 36 5.16 -10.66 9.27
CA HIS A 36 3.80 -10.18 9.06
C HIS A 36 3.84 -8.75 8.50
N VAL A 37 3.12 -8.52 7.43
CA VAL A 37 3.02 -7.22 6.77
C VAL A 37 1.57 -6.87 6.56
N SER A 38 1.20 -5.63 6.85
CA SER A 38 -0.12 -5.12 6.51
C SER A 38 0.00 -3.82 5.74
N VAL A 39 -0.87 -3.68 4.73
CA VAL A 39 -0.98 -2.46 3.94
C VAL A 39 -2.45 -2.06 3.96
N GLY A 40 -2.74 -0.91 4.53
CA GLY A 40 -4.09 -0.42 4.68
C GLY A 40 -4.29 0.95 4.08
N ILE A 41 -5.54 1.24 3.73
CA ILE A 41 -5.97 2.52 3.19
C ILE A 41 -6.80 3.20 4.27
N TYR A 42 -6.51 4.48 4.53
CA TYR A 42 -7.18 5.27 5.55
C TYR A 42 -7.69 6.57 4.95
N ASP A 43 -8.78 7.10 5.48
CA ASP A 43 -9.24 8.44 5.11
C ASP A 43 -8.46 9.48 5.93
N ILE A 44 -8.73 10.75 5.68
CA ILE A 44 -7.99 11.83 6.33
C ILE A 44 -8.29 11.96 7.83
N THR A 45 -9.32 11.28 8.31
CA THR A 45 -9.61 11.23 9.75
C THR A 45 -8.88 10.10 10.44
N GLY A 46 -8.17 9.24 9.68
CA GLY A 46 -7.45 8.10 10.23
C GLY A 46 -8.28 6.83 10.31
N ARG A 47 -9.49 6.84 9.75
CA ARG A 47 -10.36 5.65 9.77
C ARG A 47 -9.94 4.69 8.67
N LEU A 48 -9.91 3.40 8.98
CA LEU A 48 -9.57 2.37 8.00
C LEU A 48 -10.66 2.28 6.93
N VAL A 49 -10.24 2.41 5.68
CA VAL A 49 -11.14 2.32 4.53
C VAL A 49 -11.05 0.94 3.90
N SER A 50 -9.85 0.43 3.73
CA SER A 50 -9.65 -0.88 3.09
C SER A 50 -8.35 -1.51 3.57
N SER A 51 -8.30 -2.83 3.58
CA SER A 51 -7.09 -3.57 3.93
C SER A 51 -6.66 -4.34 2.68
N LEU A 52 -5.49 -4.02 2.15
CA LEU A 52 -5.01 -4.62 0.91
C LEU A 52 -4.13 -5.83 1.16
N VAL A 53 -3.37 -5.80 2.24
CA VAL A 53 -2.46 -6.88 2.64
C VAL A 53 -2.54 -7.03 4.15
N ASP A 54 -2.60 -8.27 4.62
CA ASP A 54 -2.59 -8.56 6.05
C ASP A 54 -2.21 -10.03 6.20
N GLN A 55 -0.90 -10.30 6.07
CA GLN A 55 -0.42 -11.67 6.06
C GLN A 55 1.09 -11.72 6.22
N ASN A 56 1.61 -12.90 6.50
CA ASN A 56 3.04 -13.15 6.50
C ASN A 56 3.53 -13.13 5.06
N MET A 57 4.65 -12.45 4.83
CA MET A 57 5.24 -12.32 3.50
C MET A 57 6.72 -12.69 3.54
N ALA A 58 7.17 -13.29 2.44
CA ALA A 58 8.58 -13.58 2.25
C ALA A 58 9.32 -12.29 1.82
N PRO A 59 10.65 -12.23 1.96
CA PRO A 59 11.40 -11.10 1.43
C PRO A 59 11.15 -10.93 -0.06
N GLY A 60 11.02 -9.70 -0.51
CA GLY A 60 10.81 -9.43 -1.94
C GLY A 60 10.15 -8.09 -2.18
N SER A 61 9.86 -7.83 -3.45
CA SER A 61 9.14 -6.65 -3.89
C SER A 61 7.76 -7.06 -4.35
N TYR A 62 6.76 -6.26 -4.00
CA TYR A 62 5.36 -6.61 -4.22
C TYR A 62 4.58 -5.44 -4.76
N ASP A 63 3.53 -5.73 -5.51
CA ASP A 63 2.59 -4.74 -5.99
C ASP A 63 1.20 -5.16 -5.57
N VAL A 64 0.41 -4.20 -5.08
CA VAL A 64 -1.00 -4.42 -4.81
C VAL A 64 -1.82 -3.32 -5.43
N THR A 65 -3.03 -3.63 -5.79
CA THR A 65 -3.92 -2.70 -6.48
C THR A 65 -5.08 -2.32 -5.56
N TRP A 66 -5.40 -1.03 -5.55
CA TRP A 66 -6.61 -0.54 -4.90
C TRP A 66 -7.54 0.02 -5.96
N ASP A 67 -8.80 -0.39 -5.90
CA ASP A 67 -9.80 -0.02 -6.89
C ASP A 67 -10.74 1.07 -6.38
N GLY A 68 -10.42 1.71 -5.26
CA GLY A 68 -11.24 2.78 -4.74
C GLY A 68 -12.46 2.32 -3.95
N THR A 69 -12.44 1.07 -3.48
CA THR A 69 -13.57 0.55 -2.68
C THR A 69 -13.20 0.39 -1.22
N ASP A 70 -14.21 0.49 -0.36
CA ASP A 70 -14.04 0.28 1.08
C ASP A 70 -14.22 -1.21 1.44
N LEU A 71 -14.24 -1.50 2.73
CA LEU A 71 -14.34 -2.87 3.23
C LEU A 71 -15.66 -3.55 2.85
N THR A 72 -16.68 -2.78 2.49
CA THR A 72 -17.96 -3.33 2.08
C THR A 72 -18.07 -3.51 0.57
N GLY A 73 -17.05 -3.07 -0.18
CA GLY A 73 -17.06 -3.10 -1.63
C GLY A 73 -17.68 -1.87 -2.27
N ALA A 74 -18.07 -0.88 -1.49
CA ALA A 74 -18.65 0.36 -2.02
C ALA A 74 -17.56 1.32 -2.43
N HIS A 75 -17.77 2.02 -3.55
CA HIS A 75 -16.82 3.04 -4.00
C HIS A 75 -16.79 4.22 -3.04
N VAL A 76 -15.59 4.70 -2.75
CA VAL A 76 -15.43 5.84 -1.84
C VAL A 76 -15.41 7.15 -2.63
N SER A 77 -15.57 8.26 -1.91
CA SER A 77 -15.59 9.60 -2.52
C SER A 77 -14.23 9.99 -3.05
N ALA A 78 -14.21 10.84 -4.06
CA ALA A 78 -12.96 11.46 -4.51
C ALA A 78 -12.34 12.25 -3.38
N GLY A 79 -11.04 12.33 -3.34
CA GLY A 79 -10.32 13.09 -2.33
C GLY A 79 -9.00 12.46 -1.97
N MET A 80 -8.43 12.91 -0.85
CA MET A 80 -7.15 12.44 -0.38
C MET A 80 -7.32 11.24 0.55
N TYR A 81 -6.45 10.25 0.35
CA TYR A 81 -6.37 9.06 1.20
C TYR A 81 -4.92 8.84 1.59
N ILE A 82 -4.74 8.11 2.69
CA ILE A 82 -3.42 7.76 3.20
C ILE A 82 -3.31 6.25 3.14
N TYR A 83 -2.18 5.76 2.66
CA TYR A 83 -1.92 4.32 2.76
C TYR A 83 -0.69 4.09 3.61
N SER A 84 -0.69 2.98 4.32
CA SER A 84 0.32 2.69 5.31
C SER A 84 0.76 1.24 5.21
N LEU A 85 2.07 1.04 5.27
CA LEU A 85 2.66 -0.29 5.41
C LEU A 85 3.11 -0.43 6.85
N GLN A 86 2.68 -1.51 7.50
CA GLN A 86 3.08 -1.83 8.86
C GLN A 86 3.73 -3.20 8.91
N ALA A 87 4.87 -3.26 9.55
CA ALA A 87 5.58 -4.51 9.81
C ALA A 87 6.22 -4.36 11.17
N GLU A 88 6.85 -5.42 11.68
CA GLU A 88 7.44 -5.36 13.01
C GLU A 88 8.43 -4.21 13.11
N GLY A 89 8.15 -3.27 14.00
CA GLY A 89 9.03 -2.14 14.25
C GLY A 89 9.04 -1.07 13.17
N VAL A 90 8.20 -1.18 12.14
CA VAL A 90 8.22 -0.24 11.02
C VAL A 90 6.81 0.19 10.65
N THR A 91 6.65 1.49 10.42
CA THR A 91 5.41 2.04 9.85
C THR A 91 5.82 3.08 8.81
N LEU A 92 5.37 2.89 7.57
CA LEU A 92 5.61 3.84 6.49
C LEU A 92 4.26 4.28 5.96
N THR A 93 4.13 5.58 5.65
CA THR A 93 2.87 6.14 5.15
C THR A 93 3.11 7.04 3.96
N ARG A 94 2.11 7.09 3.08
CA ARG A 94 2.10 8.01 1.94
C ARG A 94 0.68 8.45 1.66
N LYS A 95 0.56 9.56 0.94
CA LYS A 95 -0.71 10.14 0.54
C LYS A 95 -0.97 9.84 -0.92
N MET A 96 -2.25 9.77 -1.28
CA MET A 96 -2.67 9.62 -2.66
C MET A 96 -3.99 10.36 -2.88
N VAL A 97 -4.30 10.63 -4.14
CA VAL A 97 -5.50 11.39 -4.51
C VAL A 97 -6.34 10.58 -5.47
N LEU A 98 -7.59 10.34 -5.10
CA LEU A 98 -8.57 9.70 -5.96
C LEU A 98 -9.39 10.78 -6.67
N MET A 99 -9.43 10.71 -7.98
CA MET A 99 -10.23 11.60 -8.81
C MET A 99 -11.45 10.86 -9.33
N LYS A 100 -12.44 11.60 -9.70
CA LYS A 100 -13.63 11.04 -10.34
C LYS A 100 -13.78 11.52 -11.76
#